data_55bf5f293ea92aa789252f08782b8865
#
_entry.id   55bf5f293ea92aa789252f08782b8865
#
_cell.length_a   1.000
_cell.length_b   1.000
_cell.length_c   1.000
_cell.angle_alpha   90.00
_cell.angle_beta   90.00
_cell.angle_gamma   90.00
#
_symmetry.space_group_name_H-M   'P 1'
#
loop_
_entity.id
_entity.type
_entity.pdbx_description
1 polymer ?
#
loop_
_entity_poly.entity_id
_entity_poly.type
_entity_poly.pdbx_seq_one_letter_code
_entity_poly.pdbx_strand_id
1 'polypeptide(L)'
;MSPQTADDGAARRAFGWFMLVAFVVLAAGIGLRHPWPPDEPRFALIARQMLDSGQWLFPHRGIELYSDKPPLLMWCEAAVSWLTGGWRGAFLLPSLLSGLATLAVVYRTGRRLWDERTGLHAAIALLAAMQFVDVVRHAQIDPLLLLWITLGNAGLLVHCLRGPDWRAYWLGCLAAGMGVISKGVGVLALLMLLPYAYARWRQWPGITRTRGDGWRWAGGALAFLLPILLWLVPMLAVAYGQRSPEYQAYVHDLLFRQTAERYANSWTHVEPFWFFGLVMLRDWFPVCLLIPLAVPAWRRALRGREPRLLLPLAWWLLALLFFSIPGGKREIYLLPALPMAALALAPYLEPLLRARWLQRSAFALAVLMGLLFAGAGLWALLAHPRAAQRIADGYELAAQGRPLWLAAIAVGALILLAAAWFRPVRGVAGLLAGIAAAWVAWSCATALLLDDNQSARALMRRADARIGPQGELALVQWREELLLQALRPVREFGFSRPARQQLHDALAWQAQAPQRRWILIDGKVMDGCVDRSRALRVGTANRNEWWMFDAAAVLPGCPSIR
;
A
#
# COMPACT_ATOMS: atom_id res chain seq x y z
N MET A 1 43.83 -5.09 12.44
CA MET A 1 42.60 -4.81 11.68
C MET A 1 42.84 -3.57 10.82
N SER A 2 42.67 -3.65 9.51
CA SER A 2 42.81 -2.50 8.63
C SER A 2 41.72 -1.45 8.96
N PRO A 3 41.93 -0.15 8.75
CA PRO A 3 40.89 0.88 8.99
C PRO A 3 39.59 0.59 8.25
N GLN A 4 39.62 -0.02 7.08
CA GLN A 4 38.45 -0.41 6.31
C GLN A 4 37.60 -1.50 7.00
N THR A 5 38.20 -2.50 7.65
CA THR A 5 37.46 -3.56 8.33
C THR A 5 36.77 -3.08 9.60
N ALA A 6 37.32 -2.07 10.29
CA ALA A 6 36.70 -1.46 11.45
C ALA A 6 35.48 -0.60 11.06
N ASP A 7 35.58 0.11 9.94
CA ASP A 7 34.53 0.97 9.38
C ASP A 7 33.34 0.14 8.84
N ASP A 8 33.59 -0.98 8.18
CA ASP A 8 32.57 -1.92 7.73
C ASP A 8 31.78 -2.54 8.91
N GLY A 9 32.49 -2.87 10.01
CA GLY A 9 31.84 -3.37 11.22
C GLY A 9 30.92 -2.34 11.89
N ALA A 10 31.30 -1.06 11.87
CA ALA A 10 30.46 0.02 12.37
C ALA A 10 29.21 0.23 11.50
N ALA A 11 29.38 0.23 10.17
CA ALA A 11 28.26 0.38 9.23
C ALA A 11 27.25 -0.79 9.32
N ARG A 12 27.71 -2.02 9.56
CA ARG A 12 26.81 -3.17 9.79
C ARG A 12 26.00 -3.02 11.10
N ARG A 13 26.62 -2.56 12.18
CA ARG A 13 25.91 -2.26 13.43
C ARG A 13 24.89 -1.14 13.23
N ALA A 14 25.27 -0.09 12.50
CA ALA A 14 24.37 1.01 12.15
C ALA A 14 23.16 0.51 11.31
N PHE A 15 23.36 -0.42 10.40
CA PHE A 15 22.25 -1.05 9.67
C PHE A 15 21.32 -1.87 10.60
N GLY A 16 21.86 -2.58 11.57
CA GLY A 16 21.03 -3.28 12.58
C GLY A 16 20.13 -2.31 13.36
N TRP A 17 20.70 -1.20 13.86
CA TRP A 17 19.93 -0.13 14.52
C TRP A 17 18.91 0.53 13.58
N PHE A 18 19.30 0.78 12.34
CA PHE A 18 18.40 1.30 11.32
C PHE A 18 17.20 0.37 11.11
N MET A 19 17.42 -0.96 10.98
CA MET A 19 16.33 -1.93 10.82
C MET A 19 15.41 -2.00 12.05
N LEU A 20 15.95 -1.81 13.26
CA LEU A 20 15.14 -1.72 14.47
C LEU A 20 14.24 -0.46 14.44
N VAL A 21 14.80 0.70 14.08
CA VAL A 21 14.04 1.95 13.92
C VAL A 21 12.99 1.78 12.81
N ALA A 22 13.36 1.20 11.67
CA ALA A 22 12.43 0.94 10.57
C ALA A 22 11.28 0.02 11.02
N PHE A 23 11.58 -1.04 11.78
CA PHE A 23 10.55 -1.91 12.36
C PHE A 23 9.61 -1.13 13.28
N VAL A 24 10.11 -0.31 14.20
CA VAL A 24 9.28 0.50 15.11
C VAL A 24 8.38 1.46 14.33
N VAL A 25 8.94 2.15 13.31
CA VAL A 25 8.17 3.10 12.49
C VAL A 25 7.09 2.40 11.68
N LEU A 26 7.44 1.29 11.02
CA LEU A 26 6.51 0.58 10.12
C LEU A 26 5.48 -0.27 10.88
N ALA A 27 5.84 -0.80 12.06
CA ALA A 27 4.95 -1.62 12.88
C ALA A 27 4.04 -0.80 13.81
N ALA A 28 4.27 0.52 13.95
CA ALA A 28 3.47 1.36 14.84
C ALA A 28 1.98 1.32 14.49
N GLY A 29 1.13 0.97 15.46
CA GLY A 29 -0.32 0.83 15.28
C GLY A 29 -0.80 -0.57 14.88
N ILE A 30 0.10 -1.52 14.56
CA ILE A 30 -0.29 -2.92 14.30
C ILE A 30 -0.88 -3.52 15.58
N GLY A 31 -2.02 -4.22 15.43
CA GLY A 31 -2.76 -4.79 16.57
C GLY A 31 -3.62 -3.79 17.34
N LEU A 32 -3.48 -2.48 17.10
CA LEU A 32 -4.31 -1.44 17.73
C LEU A 32 -5.58 -1.12 16.95
N ARG A 33 -5.65 -1.50 15.67
CA ARG A 33 -6.76 -1.20 14.77
C ARG A 33 -7.21 -2.42 13.97
N HIS A 34 -8.40 -2.34 13.41
CA HIS A 34 -8.96 -3.24 12.42
C HIS A 34 -8.62 -2.76 10.99
N PRO A 35 -8.98 -3.53 9.93
CA PRO A 35 -8.82 -3.05 8.56
C PRO A 35 -9.64 -1.79 8.27
N TRP A 36 -9.00 -0.78 7.66
CA TRP A 36 -9.61 0.50 7.29
C TRP A 36 -9.77 0.65 5.78
N PRO A 37 -10.90 1.22 5.29
CA PRO A 37 -11.07 1.52 3.88
C PRO A 37 -9.94 2.43 3.32
N PRO A 38 -9.70 2.36 1.98
CA PRO A 38 -10.55 1.69 1.00
C PRO A 38 -10.14 0.24 0.67
N ASP A 39 -8.90 -0.18 0.88
CA ASP A 39 -8.39 -1.45 0.32
C ASP A 39 -8.25 -2.57 1.36
N GLU A 40 -7.85 -2.24 2.61
CA GLU A 40 -7.57 -3.24 3.64
C GLU A 40 -8.76 -4.14 3.97
N PRO A 41 -10.01 -3.62 4.16
CA PRO A 41 -11.15 -4.49 4.48
C PRO A 41 -11.46 -5.46 3.36
N ARG A 42 -11.24 -5.05 2.09
CA ARG A 42 -11.45 -5.90 0.93
C ARG A 42 -10.55 -7.12 0.94
N PHE A 43 -9.23 -6.92 1.08
CA PHE A 43 -8.30 -8.03 1.05
C PHE A 43 -8.45 -8.92 2.27
N ALA A 44 -8.65 -8.34 3.46
CA ALA A 44 -8.92 -9.09 4.69
C ALA A 44 -10.22 -9.91 4.62
N LEU A 45 -11.30 -9.37 4.03
CA LEU A 45 -12.56 -10.10 3.82
C LEU A 45 -12.36 -11.28 2.89
N ILE A 46 -11.73 -11.06 1.74
CA ILE A 46 -11.46 -12.11 0.75
C ILE A 46 -10.58 -13.22 1.35
N ALA A 47 -9.51 -12.83 2.05
CA ALA A 47 -8.61 -13.78 2.70
C ALA A 47 -9.33 -14.60 3.78
N ARG A 48 -10.25 -13.98 4.55
CA ARG A 48 -11.11 -14.68 5.51
C ARG A 48 -12.05 -15.67 4.81
N GLN A 49 -12.71 -15.24 3.74
CA GLN A 49 -13.59 -16.12 2.98
C GLN A 49 -12.85 -17.29 2.32
N MET A 50 -11.59 -17.11 1.90
CA MET A 50 -10.72 -18.20 1.44
C MET A 50 -10.46 -19.25 2.52
N LEU A 51 -10.20 -18.83 3.76
CA LEU A 51 -10.01 -19.74 4.89
C LEU A 51 -11.32 -20.48 5.25
N ASP A 52 -12.43 -19.74 5.29
CA ASP A 52 -13.73 -20.29 5.71
C ASP A 52 -14.30 -21.28 4.66
N SER A 53 -14.08 -21.01 3.35
CA SER A 53 -14.65 -21.80 2.26
C SER A 53 -13.70 -22.84 1.65
N GLY A 54 -12.38 -22.69 1.85
CA GLY A 54 -11.36 -23.47 1.16
C GLY A 54 -11.18 -23.13 -0.32
N GLN A 55 -11.78 -22.04 -0.83
CA GLN A 55 -11.69 -21.60 -2.22
C GLN A 55 -10.50 -20.67 -2.45
N TRP A 56 -9.35 -21.24 -2.84
CA TRP A 56 -8.09 -20.49 -3.01
C TRP A 56 -7.86 -19.93 -4.41
N LEU A 57 -8.47 -20.55 -5.43
CA LEU A 57 -8.26 -20.17 -6.84
C LEU A 57 -9.23 -19.11 -7.34
N PHE A 58 -10.45 -19.11 -6.81
CA PHE A 58 -11.55 -18.22 -7.21
C PHE A 58 -11.99 -17.40 -5.99
N PRO A 59 -11.30 -16.29 -5.70
CA PRO A 59 -11.62 -15.43 -4.56
C PRO A 59 -13.03 -14.89 -4.62
N HIS A 60 -13.68 -14.77 -3.45
CA HIS A 60 -15.00 -14.16 -3.33
C HIS A 60 -14.93 -12.88 -2.49
N ARG A 61 -15.75 -11.91 -2.88
CA ARG A 61 -16.05 -10.70 -2.11
C ARG A 61 -17.55 -10.68 -1.83
N GLY A 62 -17.94 -11.12 -0.63
CA GLY A 62 -19.33 -11.49 -0.36
C GLY A 62 -19.72 -12.73 -1.16
N ILE A 63 -20.86 -12.67 -1.86
CA ILE A 63 -21.34 -13.77 -2.73
C ILE A 63 -20.77 -13.72 -4.16
N GLU A 64 -20.06 -12.64 -4.54
CA GLU A 64 -19.55 -12.45 -5.90
C GLU A 64 -18.07 -12.84 -6.01
N LEU A 65 -17.68 -13.37 -7.19
CA LEU A 65 -16.28 -13.59 -7.52
C LEU A 65 -15.51 -12.26 -7.62
N TYR A 66 -14.29 -12.22 -7.10
CA TYR A 66 -13.42 -11.06 -7.12
C TYR A 66 -12.31 -11.21 -8.16
N SER A 67 -12.51 -10.63 -9.35
CA SER A 67 -11.60 -10.71 -10.50
C SER A 67 -10.66 -9.50 -10.66
N ASP A 68 -10.72 -8.49 -9.75
CA ASP A 68 -9.98 -7.25 -9.94
C ASP A 68 -8.45 -7.41 -9.82
N LYS A 69 -7.97 -8.39 -9.05
CA LYS A 69 -6.55 -8.61 -8.77
C LYS A 69 -6.20 -10.07 -8.60
N PRO A 70 -4.95 -10.48 -8.96
CA PRO A 70 -4.41 -11.79 -8.63
C PRO A 70 -4.34 -12.02 -7.11
N PRO A 71 -4.37 -13.27 -6.63
CA PRO A 71 -4.69 -13.60 -5.23
C PRO A 71 -3.52 -13.57 -4.25
N LEU A 72 -2.28 -13.27 -4.66
CA LEU A 72 -1.08 -13.51 -3.83
C LEU A 72 -1.12 -12.79 -2.47
N LEU A 73 -1.59 -11.53 -2.40
CA LEU A 73 -1.71 -10.84 -1.12
C LEU A 73 -2.71 -11.54 -0.20
N MET A 74 -3.88 -11.91 -0.72
CA MET A 74 -4.93 -12.57 0.05
C MET A 74 -4.47 -13.94 0.57
N TRP A 75 -3.68 -14.68 -0.22
CA TRP A 75 -3.02 -15.91 0.23
C TRP A 75 -2.04 -15.65 1.39
N CYS A 76 -1.24 -14.57 1.30
CA CYS A 76 -0.33 -14.19 2.38
C CYS A 76 -1.10 -13.79 3.65
N GLU A 77 -2.16 -13.00 3.53
CA GLU A 77 -2.99 -12.60 4.68
C GLU A 77 -3.69 -13.79 5.32
N ALA A 78 -4.25 -14.69 4.51
CA ALA A 78 -4.88 -15.92 4.98
C ALA A 78 -3.86 -16.82 5.71
N ALA A 79 -2.68 -17.04 5.13
CA ALA A 79 -1.61 -17.84 5.74
C ALA A 79 -1.16 -17.25 7.08
N VAL A 80 -0.94 -15.94 7.15
CA VAL A 80 -0.52 -15.27 8.39
C VAL A 80 -1.64 -15.33 9.43
N SER A 81 -2.90 -15.12 9.05
CA SER A 81 -4.04 -15.21 9.95
C SER A 81 -4.20 -16.62 10.52
N TRP A 82 -4.01 -17.64 9.69
CA TRP A 82 -4.01 -19.04 10.13
C TRP A 82 -2.87 -19.33 11.11
N LEU A 83 -1.66 -18.85 10.83
CA LEU A 83 -0.48 -19.05 11.69
C LEU A 83 -0.59 -18.33 13.05
N THR A 84 -1.19 -17.14 13.07
CA THR A 84 -1.31 -16.31 14.28
C THR A 84 -2.57 -16.58 15.08
N GLY A 85 -3.50 -17.36 14.53
CA GLY A 85 -4.80 -17.66 15.15
C GLY A 85 -5.76 -16.46 15.24
N GLY A 86 -5.52 -15.37 14.51
CA GLY A 86 -6.38 -14.19 14.55
C GLY A 86 -6.18 -13.18 13.43
N TRP A 87 -7.21 -12.35 13.23
CA TRP A 87 -7.21 -11.32 12.19
C TRP A 87 -6.65 -9.98 12.64
N ARG A 88 -6.74 -9.68 13.94
CA ARG A 88 -6.33 -8.38 14.49
C ARG A 88 -4.82 -8.18 14.35
N GLY A 89 -4.41 -7.33 13.45
CA GLY A 89 -3.00 -7.06 13.14
C GLY A 89 -2.38 -8.02 12.11
N ALA A 90 -2.88 -9.25 11.95
CA ALA A 90 -2.35 -10.22 11.01
C ALA A 90 -2.39 -9.72 9.55
N PHE A 91 -3.47 -9.04 9.16
CA PHE A 91 -3.65 -8.49 7.81
C PHE A 91 -2.55 -7.48 7.41
N LEU A 92 -1.88 -6.82 8.36
CA LEU A 92 -0.80 -5.87 8.10
C LEU A 92 0.59 -6.52 7.98
N LEU A 93 0.76 -7.75 8.48
CA LEU A 93 2.08 -8.40 8.53
C LEU A 93 2.69 -8.66 7.13
N PRO A 94 1.95 -9.06 6.09
CA PRO A 94 2.53 -9.21 4.75
C PRO A 94 3.14 -7.90 4.22
N SER A 95 2.48 -6.76 4.43
CA SER A 95 2.98 -5.44 4.04
C SER A 95 4.20 -5.02 4.86
N LEU A 96 4.17 -5.19 6.18
CA LEU A 96 5.31 -4.92 7.07
C LEU A 96 6.55 -5.72 6.67
N LEU A 97 6.40 -7.03 6.52
CA LEU A 97 7.50 -7.93 6.14
C LEU A 97 8.06 -7.59 4.76
N SER A 98 7.19 -7.24 3.81
CA SER A 98 7.59 -6.80 2.47
C SER A 98 8.39 -5.50 2.52
N GLY A 99 7.97 -4.53 3.33
CA GLY A 99 8.68 -3.27 3.51
C GLY A 99 10.06 -3.46 4.14
N LEU A 100 10.15 -4.21 5.23
CA LEU A 100 11.42 -4.52 5.90
C LEU A 100 12.37 -5.30 4.97
N ALA A 101 11.85 -6.30 4.25
CA ALA A 101 12.64 -7.05 3.27
C ALA A 101 13.13 -6.15 2.14
N THR A 102 12.29 -5.21 1.65
CA THR A 102 12.69 -4.25 0.62
C THR A 102 13.86 -3.36 1.10
N LEU A 103 13.81 -2.84 2.32
CA LEU A 103 14.92 -2.08 2.92
C LEU A 103 16.21 -2.92 2.98
N ALA A 104 16.10 -4.18 3.41
CA ALA A 104 17.23 -5.09 3.49
C ALA A 104 17.82 -5.42 2.10
N VAL A 105 16.97 -5.59 1.08
CA VAL A 105 17.39 -5.83 -0.31
C VAL A 105 18.11 -4.61 -0.87
N VAL A 106 17.57 -3.42 -0.68
CA VAL A 106 18.17 -2.15 -1.14
C VAL A 106 19.54 -1.94 -0.47
N TYR A 107 19.62 -2.11 0.84
CA TYR A 107 20.91 -2.06 1.56
C TYR A 107 21.93 -3.05 0.99
N ARG A 108 21.56 -4.32 0.87
CA ARG A 108 22.46 -5.37 0.35
C ARG A 108 22.90 -5.11 -1.09
N THR A 109 22.00 -4.56 -1.91
CA THR A 109 22.30 -4.20 -3.30
C THR A 109 23.27 -3.03 -3.35
N GLY A 110 23.02 -1.96 -2.63
CA GLY A 110 23.93 -0.80 -2.53
C GLY A 110 25.30 -1.19 -2.00
N ARG A 111 25.35 -2.03 -0.95
CA ARG A 111 26.58 -2.59 -0.41
C ARG A 111 27.38 -3.40 -1.44
N ARG A 112 26.71 -4.26 -2.19
CA ARG A 112 27.38 -5.09 -3.21
C ARG A 112 27.89 -4.27 -4.39
N LEU A 113 27.17 -3.21 -4.78
CA LEU A 113 27.54 -2.38 -5.92
C LEU A 113 28.62 -1.35 -5.58
N TRP A 114 28.61 -0.82 -4.38
CA TRP A 114 29.54 0.22 -3.89
C TRP A 114 30.21 -0.19 -2.57
N ASP A 115 29.59 0.13 -1.46
CA ASP A 115 30.10 -0.10 -0.10
C ASP A 115 28.97 -0.11 0.95
N GLU A 116 29.31 -0.45 2.20
CA GLU A 116 28.37 -0.56 3.32
C GLU A 116 27.64 0.77 3.60
N ARG A 117 28.34 1.91 3.51
CA ARG A 117 27.76 3.24 3.76
C ARG A 117 26.77 3.61 2.69
N THR A 118 27.11 3.37 1.43
CA THR A 118 26.21 3.63 0.28
C THR A 118 24.95 2.78 0.39
N GLY A 119 25.08 1.51 0.78
CA GLY A 119 23.93 0.64 1.05
C GLY A 119 23.02 1.20 2.16
N LEU A 120 23.61 1.68 3.25
CA LEU A 120 22.85 2.29 4.35
C LEU A 120 22.18 3.59 3.92
N HIS A 121 22.85 4.45 3.18
CA HIS A 121 22.27 5.68 2.63
C HIS A 121 21.07 5.38 1.70
N ALA A 122 21.16 4.34 0.86
CA ALA A 122 20.04 3.94 0.00
C ALA A 122 18.82 3.49 0.82
N ALA A 123 19.04 2.67 1.86
CA ALA A 123 17.97 2.21 2.73
C ALA A 123 17.34 3.35 3.55
N ILE A 124 18.16 4.28 4.06
CA ILE A 124 17.67 5.48 4.77
C ILE A 124 16.87 6.37 3.82
N ALA A 125 17.36 6.62 2.61
CA ALA A 125 16.64 7.42 1.62
C ALA A 125 15.28 6.79 1.27
N LEU A 126 15.21 5.45 1.14
CA LEU A 126 13.96 4.76 0.90
C LEU A 126 12.98 4.91 2.06
N LEU A 127 13.42 4.68 3.30
CA LEU A 127 12.57 4.83 4.50
C LEU A 127 12.15 6.28 4.73
N ALA A 128 12.98 7.26 4.35
CA ALA A 128 12.66 8.68 4.52
C ALA A 128 11.56 9.19 3.59
N ALA A 129 11.28 8.50 2.48
CA ALA A 129 10.21 8.88 1.56
C ALA A 129 8.84 8.59 2.18
N MET A 130 7.98 9.60 2.24
CA MET A 130 6.65 9.49 2.86
C MET A 130 5.82 8.36 2.24
N GLN A 131 5.81 8.23 0.92
CA GLN A 131 5.07 7.19 0.21
C GLN A 131 5.45 5.78 0.66
N PHE A 132 6.74 5.53 0.89
CA PHE A 132 7.18 4.21 1.33
C PHE A 132 6.59 3.86 2.71
N VAL A 133 6.70 4.76 3.68
CA VAL A 133 6.20 4.53 5.04
C VAL A 133 4.68 4.42 5.03
N ASP A 134 4.00 5.33 4.35
CA ASP A 134 2.53 5.34 4.27
C ASP A 134 2.00 4.02 3.68
N VAL A 135 2.49 3.63 2.50
CA VAL A 135 1.97 2.44 1.80
C VAL A 135 2.31 1.13 2.51
N VAL A 136 3.54 1.00 3.06
CA VAL A 136 3.94 -0.23 3.79
C VAL A 136 3.12 -0.46 5.06
N ARG A 137 2.55 0.60 5.63
CA ARG A 137 1.72 0.53 6.84
C ARG A 137 0.25 0.22 6.59
N HIS A 138 -0.12 0.06 5.33
CA HIS A 138 -1.45 -0.38 4.92
C HIS A 138 -1.42 -1.78 4.31
N ALA A 139 -2.48 -2.57 4.53
CA ALA A 139 -2.65 -3.86 3.88
C ALA A 139 -3.09 -3.64 2.43
N GLN A 140 -2.10 -3.53 1.56
CA GLN A 140 -2.26 -3.29 0.13
C GLN A 140 -1.35 -4.21 -0.68
N ILE A 141 -1.68 -4.40 -1.94
CA ILE A 141 -0.88 -5.26 -2.84
C ILE A 141 0.50 -4.63 -3.13
N ASP A 142 0.58 -3.31 -3.04
CA ASP A 142 1.73 -2.54 -3.49
C ASP A 142 3.03 -2.76 -2.69
N PRO A 143 3.02 -2.96 -1.36
CA PRO A 143 4.23 -3.35 -0.62
C PRO A 143 4.80 -4.70 -1.08
N LEU A 144 3.94 -5.66 -1.37
CA LEU A 144 4.34 -6.98 -1.86
C LEU A 144 4.91 -6.89 -3.29
N LEU A 145 4.25 -6.14 -4.18
CA LEU A 145 4.74 -5.84 -5.51
C LEU A 145 6.09 -5.11 -5.48
N LEU A 146 6.23 -4.11 -4.60
CA LEU A 146 7.47 -3.37 -4.38
C LEU A 146 8.63 -4.31 -4.03
N LEU A 147 8.42 -5.25 -3.11
CA LEU A 147 9.42 -6.25 -2.74
C LEU A 147 9.84 -7.09 -3.96
N TRP A 148 8.87 -7.63 -4.71
CA TRP A 148 9.15 -8.49 -5.84
C TRP A 148 9.89 -7.77 -6.97
N ILE A 149 9.48 -6.56 -7.32
CA ILE A 149 10.18 -5.74 -8.32
C ILE A 149 11.59 -5.38 -7.82
N THR A 150 11.74 -5.05 -6.54
CA THR A 150 13.05 -4.72 -5.97
C THR A 150 13.99 -5.93 -5.96
N LEU A 151 13.51 -7.12 -5.61
CA LEU A 151 14.28 -8.37 -5.71
C LEU A 151 14.65 -8.69 -7.15
N GLY A 152 13.72 -8.50 -8.09
CA GLY A 152 13.96 -8.66 -9.51
C GLY A 152 15.10 -7.77 -10.00
N ASN A 153 14.98 -6.47 -9.73
CA ASN A 153 16.01 -5.49 -10.08
C ASN A 153 17.35 -5.76 -9.39
N ALA A 154 17.35 -6.13 -8.10
CA ALA A 154 18.57 -6.46 -7.35
C ALA A 154 19.30 -7.67 -7.96
N GLY A 155 18.57 -8.74 -8.29
CA GLY A 155 19.13 -9.92 -8.92
C GLY A 155 19.76 -9.61 -10.28
N LEU A 156 19.06 -8.83 -11.10
CA LEU A 156 19.56 -8.38 -12.41
C LEU A 156 20.76 -7.45 -12.27
N LEU A 157 20.75 -6.49 -11.35
CA LEU A 157 21.89 -5.59 -11.09
C LEU A 157 23.13 -6.37 -10.67
N VAL A 158 23.01 -7.33 -9.76
CA VAL A 158 24.14 -8.17 -9.31
C VAL A 158 24.69 -8.98 -10.48
N HIS A 159 23.84 -9.64 -11.27
CA HIS A 159 24.27 -10.41 -12.42
C HIS A 159 24.96 -9.54 -13.48
N CYS A 160 24.37 -8.40 -13.81
CA CYS A 160 24.84 -7.52 -14.89
C CYS A 160 26.12 -6.74 -14.54
N LEU A 161 26.39 -6.48 -13.24
CA LEU A 161 27.47 -5.60 -12.79
C LEU A 161 28.55 -6.29 -11.95
N ARG A 162 28.25 -7.40 -11.30
CA ARG A 162 29.16 -8.13 -10.40
C ARG A 162 29.31 -9.61 -10.79
N GLY A 163 28.56 -10.04 -11.83
CA GLY A 163 28.49 -11.43 -12.29
C GLY A 163 29.57 -11.83 -13.29
N PRO A 164 29.31 -12.97 -13.95
CA PRO A 164 28.00 -13.61 -14.09
C PRO A 164 27.58 -14.37 -12.82
N ASP A 165 26.53 -13.91 -12.16
CA ASP A 165 25.86 -14.59 -11.06
C ASP A 165 24.48 -15.11 -11.53
N TRP A 166 24.46 -16.36 -11.99
CA TRP A 166 23.26 -16.98 -12.55
C TRP A 166 22.18 -17.24 -11.51
N ARG A 167 22.57 -17.48 -10.24
CA ARG A 167 21.60 -17.65 -9.14
C ARG A 167 20.85 -16.34 -8.90
N ALA A 168 21.58 -15.22 -8.83
CA ALA A 168 20.97 -13.91 -8.67
C ALA A 168 20.04 -13.57 -9.85
N TYR A 169 20.44 -13.91 -11.08
CA TYR A 169 19.63 -13.72 -12.29
C TYR A 169 18.31 -14.51 -12.24
N TRP A 170 18.39 -15.83 -11.97
CA TRP A 170 17.19 -16.68 -11.92
C TRP A 170 16.25 -16.30 -10.77
N LEU A 171 16.79 -16.01 -9.57
CA LEU A 171 15.98 -15.53 -8.45
C LEU A 171 15.36 -14.17 -8.74
N GLY A 172 16.06 -13.29 -9.47
CA GLY A 172 15.51 -12.01 -9.93
C GLY A 172 14.36 -12.21 -10.91
N CYS A 173 14.50 -13.11 -11.88
CA CYS A 173 13.44 -13.46 -12.82
C CYS A 173 12.24 -14.12 -12.11
N LEU A 174 12.48 -15.05 -11.17
CA LEU A 174 11.43 -15.65 -10.33
C LEU A 174 10.65 -14.57 -9.56
N ALA A 175 11.37 -13.63 -8.94
CA ALA A 175 10.75 -12.52 -8.22
C ALA A 175 9.90 -11.65 -9.16
N ALA A 176 10.34 -11.37 -10.38
CA ALA A 176 9.53 -10.67 -11.37
C ALA A 176 8.23 -11.43 -11.69
N GLY A 177 8.28 -12.76 -11.82
CA GLY A 177 7.08 -13.60 -11.97
C GLY A 177 6.16 -13.58 -10.76
N MET A 178 6.70 -13.60 -9.52
CA MET A 178 5.92 -13.39 -8.29
C MET A 178 5.24 -12.01 -8.27
N GLY A 179 5.91 -10.98 -8.79
CA GLY A 179 5.32 -9.66 -8.97
C GLY A 179 4.14 -9.66 -9.95
N VAL A 180 4.15 -10.51 -10.99
CA VAL A 180 3.01 -10.66 -11.92
C VAL A 180 1.79 -11.24 -11.20
N ILE A 181 1.94 -12.28 -10.39
CA ILE A 181 0.84 -12.85 -9.61
C ILE A 181 0.43 -11.99 -8.40
N SER A 182 1.15 -10.89 -8.14
CA SER A 182 0.71 -9.86 -7.18
C SER A 182 -0.19 -8.81 -7.85
N LYS A 183 0.24 -8.23 -8.99
CA LYS A 183 -0.48 -7.10 -9.62
C LYS A 183 -0.33 -7.02 -11.16
N GLY A 184 0.17 -8.03 -11.83
CA GLY A 184 0.40 -8.03 -13.28
C GLY A 184 1.65 -7.29 -13.75
N VAL A 185 2.00 -6.15 -13.15
CA VAL A 185 3.12 -5.28 -13.57
C VAL A 185 4.49 -5.71 -13.04
N GLY A 186 4.61 -6.86 -12.39
CA GLY A 186 5.89 -7.41 -11.92
C GLY A 186 6.94 -7.59 -13.02
N VAL A 187 6.49 -7.79 -14.26
CA VAL A 187 7.34 -7.88 -15.46
C VAL A 187 8.24 -6.64 -15.64
N LEU A 188 7.89 -5.49 -15.07
CA LEU A 188 8.67 -4.25 -15.16
C LEU A 188 10.10 -4.41 -14.61
N ALA A 189 10.35 -5.33 -13.69
CA ALA A 189 11.71 -5.62 -13.25
C ALA A 189 12.63 -5.99 -14.42
N LEU A 190 12.11 -6.69 -15.44
CA LEU A 190 12.88 -7.10 -16.62
C LEU A 190 13.26 -5.93 -17.54
N LEU A 191 12.64 -4.76 -17.39
CA LEU A 191 13.08 -3.54 -18.11
C LEU A 191 14.54 -3.17 -17.80
N MET A 192 15.12 -3.67 -16.68
CA MET A 192 16.53 -3.51 -16.36
C MET A 192 17.45 -4.08 -17.45
N LEU A 193 16.99 -5.05 -18.22
CA LEU A 193 17.75 -5.62 -19.34
C LEU A 193 17.93 -4.65 -20.50
N LEU A 194 17.08 -3.63 -20.64
CA LEU A 194 17.22 -2.62 -21.71
C LEU A 194 18.47 -1.73 -21.51
N PRO A 195 18.65 -1.04 -20.36
CA PRO A 195 19.88 -0.28 -20.13
C PRO A 195 21.12 -1.19 -20.05
N TYR A 196 20.99 -2.44 -19.60
CA TYR A 196 22.07 -3.41 -19.67
C TYR A 196 22.47 -3.71 -21.12
N ALA A 197 21.52 -4.01 -22.01
CA ALA A 197 21.78 -4.28 -23.41
C ALA A 197 22.41 -3.05 -24.11
N TYR A 198 21.93 -1.83 -23.80
CA TYR A 198 22.52 -0.59 -24.30
C TYR A 198 23.98 -0.45 -23.84
N ALA A 199 24.27 -0.60 -22.54
CA ALA A 199 25.63 -0.48 -22.01
C ALA A 199 26.56 -1.55 -22.58
N ARG A 200 26.06 -2.77 -22.79
CA ARG A 200 26.80 -3.86 -23.45
C ARG A 200 27.12 -3.54 -24.92
N TRP A 201 26.13 -3.03 -25.66
CA TRP A 201 26.30 -2.63 -27.05
C TRP A 201 27.32 -1.50 -27.18
N ARG A 202 27.23 -0.49 -26.30
CA ARG A 202 28.14 0.66 -26.24
C ARG A 202 29.50 0.33 -25.57
N GLN A 203 29.72 -0.92 -25.20
CA GLN A 203 30.93 -1.44 -24.58
C GLN A 203 31.36 -0.64 -23.33
N TRP A 204 30.41 -0.31 -22.46
CA TRP A 204 30.72 0.35 -21.19
C TRP A 204 31.58 -0.54 -20.30
N PRO A 205 32.59 0.01 -19.57
CA PRO A 205 33.39 -0.75 -18.63
C PRO A 205 32.52 -1.23 -17.44
N GLY A 206 32.91 -2.35 -16.81
CA GLY A 206 32.23 -2.88 -15.63
C GLY A 206 30.90 -3.60 -15.90
N ILE A 207 30.52 -3.77 -17.17
CA ILE A 207 29.38 -4.60 -17.57
C ILE A 207 29.83 -6.06 -17.75
N THR A 208 29.12 -6.97 -17.10
CA THR A 208 29.32 -8.42 -17.26
C THR A 208 29.02 -8.85 -18.71
N ARG A 209 29.95 -9.58 -19.29
CA ARG A 209 29.81 -10.13 -20.65
C ARG A 209 29.81 -11.66 -20.55
N THR A 210 28.75 -12.28 -21.07
CA THR A 210 28.61 -13.74 -21.18
C THR A 210 28.66 -14.14 -22.64
N ARG A 211 29.33 -15.27 -22.94
CA ARG A 211 29.38 -15.90 -24.25
C ARG A 211 29.04 -17.37 -24.11
N GLY A 212 28.19 -17.90 -25.00
CA GLY A 212 27.80 -19.31 -24.98
C GLY A 212 26.78 -19.72 -23.91
N ASP A 213 26.26 -18.76 -23.13
CA ASP A 213 25.35 -19.03 -21.99
C ASP A 213 23.87 -18.92 -22.35
N GLY A 214 23.48 -19.11 -23.60
CA GLY A 214 22.09 -18.94 -24.06
C GLY A 214 21.07 -19.76 -23.25
N TRP A 215 21.40 -20.98 -22.89
CA TRP A 215 20.55 -21.87 -22.08
C TRP A 215 20.33 -21.32 -20.64
N ARG A 216 21.33 -20.65 -20.06
CA ARG A 216 21.22 -20.02 -18.72
C ARG A 216 20.35 -18.77 -18.78
N TRP A 217 20.39 -18.01 -19.87
CA TRP A 217 19.46 -16.91 -20.12
C TRP A 217 18.03 -17.42 -20.29
N ALA A 218 17.84 -18.53 -21.03
CA ALA A 218 16.54 -19.20 -21.16
C ALA A 218 16.02 -19.71 -19.79
N GLY A 219 16.93 -20.18 -18.91
CA GLY A 219 16.58 -20.53 -17.54
C GLY A 219 15.95 -19.40 -16.74
N GLY A 220 16.30 -18.14 -17.04
CA GLY A 220 15.63 -16.97 -16.46
C GLY A 220 14.18 -16.82 -16.93
N ALA A 221 13.90 -17.09 -18.20
CA ALA A 221 12.53 -17.10 -18.71
C ALA A 221 11.69 -18.19 -18.04
N LEU A 222 12.25 -19.39 -17.84
CA LEU A 222 11.58 -20.46 -17.10
C LEU A 222 11.33 -20.06 -15.63
N ALA A 223 12.33 -19.47 -14.97
CA ALA A 223 12.18 -18.98 -13.60
C ALA A 223 11.08 -17.90 -13.48
N PHE A 224 10.98 -16.99 -14.46
CA PHE A 224 9.92 -15.98 -14.53
C PHE A 224 8.53 -16.62 -14.71
N LEU A 225 8.41 -17.58 -15.62
CA LEU A 225 7.13 -18.22 -15.93
C LEU A 225 6.66 -19.18 -14.83
N LEU A 226 7.57 -19.75 -14.05
CA LEU A 226 7.25 -20.78 -13.05
C LEU A 226 6.14 -20.36 -12.08
N PRO A 227 6.23 -19.23 -11.33
CA PRO A 227 5.16 -18.85 -10.41
C PRO A 227 3.86 -18.51 -11.13
N ILE A 228 3.94 -17.93 -12.33
CA ILE A 228 2.76 -17.61 -13.14
C ILE A 228 2.03 -18.90 -13.54
N LEU A 229 2.75 -19.90 -14.05
CA LEU A 229 2.16 -21.18 -14.47
C LEU A 229 1.64 -22.00 -13.29
N LEU A 230 2.32 -21.99 -12.15
CA LEU A 230 1.85 -22.66 -10.94
C LEU A 230 0.50 -22.14 -10.42
N TRP A 231 0.18 -20.89 -10.70
CA TRP A 231 -1.12 -20.29 -10.38
C TRP A 231 -2.12 -20.40 -11.55
N LEU A 232 -1.70 -20.01 -12.75
CA LEU A 232 -2.57 -19.87 -13.91
C LEU A 232 -3.09 -21.22 -14.42
N VAL A 233 -2.21 -22.25 -14.49
CA VAL A 233 -2.58 -23.56 -15.04
C VAL A 233 -3.67 -24.25 -14.20
N PRO A 234 -3.57 -24.35 -12.87
CA PRO A 234 -4.66 -24.91 -12.06
C PRO A 234 -5.96 -24.11 -12.19
N MET A 235 -5.89 -22.78 -12.20
CA MET A 235 -7.05 -21.90 -12.36
C MET A 235 -7.77 -22.17 -13.70
N LEU A 236 -7.02 -22.24 -14.81
CA LEU A 236 -7.59 -22.55 -16.12
C LEU A 236 -8.14 -23.97 -16.19
N ALA A 237 -7.44 -24.96 -15.63
CA ALA A 237 -7.87 -26.35 -15.60
C ALA A 237 -9.22 -26.51 -14.87
N VAL A 238 -9.42 -25.82 -13.75
CA VAL A 238 -10.69 -25.84 -13.02
C VAL A 238 -11.78 -25.10 -13.80
N ALA A 239 -11.50 -23.87 -14.30
CA ALA A 239 -12.50 -23.06 -14.99
C ALA A 239 -13.06 -23.74 -16.25
N TYR A 240 -12.20 -24.34 -17.05
CA TYR A 240 -12.59 -24.99 -18.31
C TYR A 240 -12.93 -26.48 -18.13
N GLY A 241 -12.29 -27.16 -17.16
CA GLY A 241 -12.59 -28.56 -16.85
C GLY A 241 -14.00 -28.76 -16.27
N GLN A 242 -14.41 -27.88 -15.35
CA GLN A 242 -15.76 -27.89 -14.77
C GLN A 242 -16.83 -27.24 -15.68
N ARG A 243 -16.41 -26.61 -16.79
CA ARG A 243 -17.28 -25.89 -17.72
C ARG A 243 -18.19 -24.86 -17.03
N SER A 244 -17.74 -24.26 -15.93
CA SER A 244 -18.48 -23.24 -15.21
C SER A 244 -18.43 -21.89 -15.95
N PRO A 245 -19.57 -21.35 -16.43
CA PRO A 245 -19.61 -20.06 -17.08
C PRO A 245 -19.10 -18.92 -16.17
N GLU A 246 -19.37 -19.02 -14.88
CA GLU A 246 -18.95 -18.05 -13.87
C GLU A 246 -17.42 -18.00 -13.71
N TYR A 247 -16.76 -19.16 -13.64
CA TYR A 247 -15.30 -19.23 -13.56
C TYR A 247 -14.63 -18.81 -14.86
N GLN A 248 -15.23 -19.10 -16.01
CA GLN A 248 -14.73 -18.62 -17.31
C GLN A 248 -14.84 -17.11 -17.43
N ALA A 249 -15.94 -16.52 -16.97
CA ALA A 249 -16.11 -15.06 -16.91
C ALA A 249 -15.06 -14.42 -15.97
N TYR A 250 -14.80 -15.03 -14.82
CA TYR A 250 -13.75 -14.61 -13.90
C TYR A 250 -12.36 -14.58 -14.57
N VAL A 251 -12.01 -15.66 -15.27
CA VAL A 251 -10.72 -15.74 -16.00
C VAL A 251 -10.62 -14.66 -17.05
N HIS A 252 -11.68 -14.46 -17.85
CA HIS A 252 -11.71 -13.42 -18.87
C HIS A 252 -11.55 -12.01 -18.26
N ASP A 253 -12.28 -11.70 -17.22
CA ASP A 253 -12.21 -10.42 -16.53
C ASP A 253 -10.79 -10.16 -15.98
N LEU A 254 -10.22 -11.14 -15.28
CA LEU A 254 -8.91 -11.01 -14.65
C LEU A 254 -7.77 -10.83 -15.66
N LEU A 255 -7.76 -11.64 -16.74
CA LEU A 255 -6.65 -11.66 -17.70
C LEU A 255 -6.74 -10.58 -18.77
N PHE A 256 -7.94 -10.22 -19.22
CA PHE A 256 -8.13 -9.30 -20.33
C PHE A 256 -8.62 -7.92 -19.88
N ARG A 257 -9.75 -7.85 -19.19
CA ARG A 257 -10.36 -6.58 -18.82
C ARG A 257 -9.53 -5.79 -17.81
N GLN A 258 -9.04 -6.44 -16.76
CA GLN A 258 -8.26 -5.77 -15.71
C GLN A 258 -6.81 -5.52 -16.11
N THR A 259 -6.29 -6.17 -17.13
CA THR A 259 -4.90 -6.05 -17.55
C THR A 259 -4.76 -5.22 -18.84
N ALA A 260 -5.25 -5.73 -19.96
CA ALA A 260 -5.05 -5.10 -21.27
C ALA A 260 -5.97 -3.90 -21.50
N GLU A 261 -7.28 -4.05 -21.29
CA GLU A 261 -8.25 -2.98 -21.57
C GLU A 261 -8.05 -1.79 -20.64
N ARG A 262 -7.79 -2.04 -19.36
CA ARG A 262 -7.56 -0.97 -18.38
C ARG A 262 -6.27 -0.18 -18.65
N TYR A 263 -5.24 -0.79 -19.23
CA TYR A 263 -4.04 -0.08 -19.65
C TYR A 263 -4.27 0.74 -20.92
N ALA A 264 -4.98 0.20 -21.90
CA ALA A 264 -5.22 0.86 -23.20
C ALA A 264 -6.32 1.93 -23.14
N ASN A 265 -7.43 1.65 -22.47
CA ASN A 265 -8.62 2.52 -22.37
C ASN A 265 -9.00 2.77 -20.93
N SER A 266 -8.27 3.64 -20.24
CA SER A 266 -8.57 4.02 -18.87
C SER A 266 -9.82 4.88 -18.78
N TRP A 267 -10.85 4.42 -18.10
CA TRP A 267 -12.11 5.16 -17.85
C TRP A 267 -12.19 5.78 -16.45
N THR A 268 -11.19 5.53 -15.60
CA THR A 268 -11.11 6.08 -14.24
C THR A 268 -9.73 6.66 -13.96
N HIS A 269 -9.67 7.67 -13.08
CA HIS A 269 -8.42 8.31 -12.65
C HIS A 269 -7.58 8.87 -13.81
N VAL A 270 -8.25 9.55 -14.76
CA VAL A 270 -7.56 10.17 -15.90
C VAL A 270 -6.80 11.40 -15.42
N GLU A 271 -5.47 11.34 -15.56
CA GLU A 271 -4.55 12.36 -15.07
C GLU A 271 -3.54 12.77 -16.17
N PRO A 272 -3.02 14.01 -16.15
CA PRO A 272 -2.11 14.50 -17.15
C PRO A 272 -0.77 13.75 -17.14
N PHE A 273 0.01 13.89 -18.24
CA PHE A 273 1.30 13.20 -18.39
C PHE A 273 2.30 13.51 -17.26
N TRP A 274 2.32 14.74 -16.76
CA TRP A 274 3.23 15.20 -15.70
C TRP A 274 2.78 14.84 -14.27
N PHE A 275 1.66 14.14 -14.10
CA PHE A 275 1.09 13.77 -12.81
C PHE A 275 2.13 13.17 -11.85
N PHE A 276 2.96 12.24 -12.32
CA PHE A 276 3.97 11.61 -11.47
C PHE A 276 5.11 12.55 -11.06
N GLY A 277 5.32 13.66 -11.76
CA GLY A 277 6.22 14.73 -11.30
C GLY A 277 5.71 15.36 -10.00
N LEU A 278 4.41 15.62 -9.90
CA LEU A 278 3.77 16.12 -8.68
C LEU A 278 3.76 15.06 -7.57
N VAL A 279 3.50 13.79 -7.93
CA VAL A 279 3.58 12.66 -6.99
C VAL A 279 4.97 12.57 -6.38
N MET A 280 6.03 12.61 -7.19
CA MET A 280 7.40 12.61 -6.66
C MET A 280 7.65 13.79 -5.71
N LEU A 281 7.18 14.98 -6.05
CA LEU A 281 7.40 16.17 -5.21
C LEU A 281 6.68 16.07 -3.86
N ARG A 282 5.45 15.56 -3.86
CA ARG A 282 4.59 15.43 -2.66
C ARG A 282 4.93 14.20 -1.84
N ASP A 283 4.96 13.03 -2.49
CA ASP A 283 4.93 11.74 -1.81
C ASP A 283 6.33 11.16 -1.56
N TRP A 284 7.34 11.59 -2.34
CA TRP A 284 8.75 11.25 -2.07
C TRP A 284 9.46 12.25 -1.17
N PHE A 285 8.72 13.24 -0.63
CA PHE A 285 9.25 14.17 0.35
C PHE A 285 9.80 13.42 1.59
N PRO A 286 10.93 13.84 2.20
CA PRO A 286 11.82 14.95 1.79
C PRO A 286 12.89 14.53 0.76
N VAL A 287 12.96 13.28 0.34
CA VAL A 287 14.00 12.72 -0.55
C VAL A 287 13.99 13.37 -1.93
N CYS A 288 12.81 13.74 -2.43
CA CYS A 288 12.66 14.44 -3.71
C CYS A 288 13.50 15.72 -3.80
N LEU A 289 13.72 16.42 -2.68
CA LEU A 289 14.53 17.66 -2.63
C LEU A 289 16.02 17.41 -2.92
N LEU A 290 16.50 16.17 -2.75
CA LEU A 290 17.89 15.78 -3.00
C LEU A 290 18.14 15.40 -4.46
N ILE A 291 17.08 15.04 -5.21
CA ILE A 291 17.18 14.61 -6.61
C ILE A 291 17.83 15.69 -7.49
N PRO A 292 17.36 16.95 -7.51
CA PRO A 292 17.98 18.01 -8.31
C PRO A 292 19.44 18.23 -7.97
N LEU A 293 19.82 18.09 -6.69
CA LEU A 293 21.18 18.29 -6.21
C LEU A 293 22.14 17.19 -6.67
N ALA A 294 21.62 15.98 -6.96
CA ALA A 294 22.41 14.87 -7.48
C ALA A 294 22.64 14.95 -9.01
N VAL A 295 21.81 15.69 -9.77
CA VAL A 295 21.88 15.75 -11.24
C VAL A 295 23.27 16.12 -11.78
N PRO A 296 24.01 17.12 -11.24
CA PRO A 296 25.34 17.43 -11.74
C PRO A 296 26.33 16.26 -11.56
N ALA A 297 26.24 15.52 -10.46
CA ALA A 297 27.04 14.33 -10.20
C ALA A 297 26.66 13.17 -11.12
N TRP A 298 25.37 12.95 -11.35
CA TRP A 298 24.86 11.95 -12.31
C TRP A 298 25.34 12.22 -13.73
N ARG A 299 25.29 13.47 -14.18
CA ARG A 299 25.80 13.85 -15.51
C ARG A 299 27.30 13.54 -15.67
N ARG A 300 28.10 13.79 -14.64
CA ARG A 300 29.53 13.45 -14.64
C ARG A 300 29.76 11.94 -14.70
N ALA A 301 29.06 11.16 -13.87
CA ALA A 301 29.16 9.70 -13.82
C ALA A 301 28.71 9.04 -15.16
N LEU A 302 27.63 9.53 -15.77
CA LEU A 302 27.17 9.04 -17.06
C LEU A 302 28.14 9.37 -18.20
N ARG A 303 28.77 10.57 -18.17
CA ARG A 303 29.87 10.89 -19.10
C ARG A 303 31.08 10.00 -18.90
N GLY A 304 31.38 9.62 -17.66
CA GLY A 304 32.40 8.63 -17.30
C GLY A 304 32.02 7.17 -17.57
N ARG A 305 30.83 6.93 -18.17
CA ARG A 305 30.29 5.61 -18.48
C ARG A 305 30.17 4.69 -17.27
N GLU A 306 29.69 5.19 -16.13
CA GLU A 306 29.48 4.44 -14.89
C GLU A 306 28.17 3.61 -14.96
N PRO A 307 28.24 2.27 -15.18
CA PRO A 307 27.06 1.45 -15.37
C PRO A 307 26.28 1.22 -14.07
N ARG A 308 26.94 1.32 -12.89
CA ARG A 308 26.28 1.16 -11.58
C ARG A 308 25.25 2.29 -11.34
N LEU A 309 25.45 3.45 -11.96
CA LEU A 309 24.47 4.52 -11.97
C LEU A 309 23.48 4.37 -13.14
N LEU A 310 23.98 4.03 -14.34
CA LEU A 310 23.14 3.98 -15.54
C LEU A 310 21.94 3.04 -15.34
N LEU A 311 22.17 1.82 -14.83
CA LEU A 311 21.15 0.79 -14.77
C LEU A 311 19.99 1.19 -13.85
N PRO A 312 20.18 1.54 -12.56
CA PRO A 312 19.06 1.92 -11.70
C PRO A 312 18.40 3.24 -12.14
N LEU A 313 19.18 4.22 -12.62
CA LEU A 313 18.65 5.50 -13.06
C LEU A 313 17.79 5.34 -14.32
N ALA A 314 18.29 4.60 -15.32
CA ALA A 314 17.54 4.36 -16.55
C ALA A 314 16.29 3.51 -16.29
N TRP A 315 16.37 2.50 -15.43
CA TRP A 315 15.20 1.71 -15.05
C TRP A 315 14.12 2.58 -14.37
N TRP A 316 14.52 3.44 -13.44
CA TRP A 316 13.59 4.39 -12.81
C TRP A 316 12.89 5.28 -13.85
N LEU A 317 13.66 5.85 -14.80
CA LEU A 317 13.10 6.69 -15.87
C LEU A 317 12.19 5.91 -16.82
N LEU A 318 12.53 4.65 -17.14
CA LEU A 318 11.69 3.77 -17.93
C LEU A 318 10.37 3.42 -17.23
N ALA A 319 10.43 3.14 -15.92
CA ALA A 319 9.23 2.91 -15.11
C ALA A 319 8.34 4.16 -15.03
N LEU A 320 8.96 5.33 -14.83
CA LEU A 320 8.25 6.62 -14.84
C LEU A 320 7.55 6.86 -16.20
N LEU A 321 8.26 6.62 -17.30
CA LEU A 321 7.70 6.75 -18.64
C LEU A 321 6.55 5.76 -18.86
N PHE A 322 6.74 4.48 -18.49
CA PHE A 322 5.74 3.43 -18.61
C PHE A 322 4.41 3.82 -17.94
N PHE A 323 4.46 4.33 -16.71
CA PHE A 323 3.26 4.74 -15.99
C PHE A 323 2.70 6.10 -16.44
N SER A 324 3.51 6.96 -17.08
CA SER A 324 3.06 8.27 -17.55
C SER A 324 2.27 8.21 -18.86
N ILE A 325 2.48 7.18 -19.70
CA ILE A 325 1.82 7.02 -21.00
C ILE A 325 0.31 6.80 -20.87
N PRO A 326 -0.20 5.84 -20.06
CA PRO A 326 -1.64 5.62 -19.94
C PRO A 326 -2.36 6.80 -19.29
N GLY A 327 -3.64 7.02 -19.66
CA GLY A 327 -4.49 8.05 -19.05
C GLY A 327 -4.74 7.80 -17.57
N GLY A 328 -5.07 6.56 -17.18
CA GLY A 328 -5.39 6.19 -15.81
C GLY A 328 -4.18 6.09 -14.92
N LYS A 329 -4.06 7.01 -13.96
CA LYS A 329 -2.91 7.11 -13.06
C LYS A 329 -3.36 7.16 -11.60
N ARG A 330 -2.62 6.46 -10.73
CA ARG A 330 -2.74 6.59 -9.28
C ARG A 330 -1.36 6.82 -8.67
N GLU A 331 -1.30 7.58 -7.61
CA GLU A 331 -0.05 7.95 -6.93
C GLU A 331 0.82 6.73 -6.59
N ILE A 332 0.16 5.65 -6.17
CA ILE A 332 0.81 4.43 -5.72
C ILE A 332 1.56 3.67 -6.84
N TYR A 333 1.25 3.94 -8.12
CA TYR A 333 1.90 3.23 -9.24
C TYR A 333 3.39 3.52 -9.35
N LEU A 334 3.84 4.69 -8.85
CA LEU A 334 5.26 5.04 -8.89
C LEU A 334 6.08 4.46 -7.73
N LEU A 335 5.45 3.89 -6.71
CA LEU A 335 6.14 3.31 -5.55
C LEU A 335 7.26 2.31 -5.93
N PRO A 336 7.07 1.36 -6.88
CA PRO A 336 8.13 0.43 -7.26
C PRO A 336 9.39 1.09 -7.86
N ALA A 337 9.29 2.34 -8.29
CA ALA A 337 10.43 3.09 -8.83
C ALA A 337 11.35 3.67 -7.73
N LEU A 338 10.83 3.87 -6.53
CA LEU A 338 11.53 4.51 -5.43
C LEU A 338 12.83 3.79 -4.99
N PRO A 339 12.91 2.44 -4.88
CA PRO A 339 14.15 1.75 -4.55
C PRO A 339 15.29 2.01 -5.53
N MET A 340 15.00 2.06 -6.82
CA MET A 340 16.02 2.34 -7.84
C MET A 340 16.44 3.81 -7.82
N ALA A 341 15.53 4.73 -7.57
CA ALA A 341 15.84 6.15 -7.34
C ALA A 341 16.74 6.33 -6.09
N ALA A 342 16.44 5.63 -4.99
CA ALA A 342 17.26 5.65 -3.78
C ALA A 342 18.67 5.10 -4.03
N LEU A 343 18.81 3.99 -4.77
CA LEU A 343 20.10 3.44 -5.17
C LEU A 343 20.89 4.38 -6.09
N ALA A 344 20.22 5.06 -7.03
CA ALA A 344 20.88 6.04 -7.90
C ALA A 344 21.35 7.30 -7.14
N LEU A 345 20.65 7.65 -6.07
CA LEU A 345 20.95 8.84 -5.24
C LEU A 345 22.07 8.54 -4.21
N ALA A 346 22.07 7.36 -3.61
CA ALA A 346 22.85 7.01 -2.43
C ALA A 346 24.37 7.31 -2.53
N PRO A 347 25.09 7.01 -3.64
CA PRO A 347 26.53 7.28 -3.75
C PRO A 347 26.90 8.76 -3.64
N TYR A 348 25.93 9.63 -3.86
CA TYR A 348 26.13 11.09 -3.90
C TYR A 348 25.59 11.81 -2.66
N LEU A 349 25.03 11.08 -1.70
CA LEU A 349 24.45 11.67 -0.48
C LEU A 349 25.50 12.14 0.50
N GLU A 350 26.63 11.45 0.66
CA GLU A 350 27.61 11.79 1.69
C GLU A 350 28.15 13.23 1.59
N PRO A 351 28.58 13.72 0.41
CA PRO A 351 29.01 15.12 0.28
C PRO A 351 27.88 16.12 0.59
N LEU A 352 26.64 15.80 0.18
CA LEU A 352 25.48 16.65 0.44
C LEU A 352 25.16 16.71 1.95
N LEU A 353 25.19 15.55 2.63
CA LEU A 353 24.92 15.46 4.06
C LEU A 353 25.96 16.18 4.93
N ARG A 354 27.21 16.38 4.43
CA ARG A 354 28.24 17.17 5.09
C ARG A 354 28.07 18.69 4.90
N ALA A 355 27.24 19.12 3.95
CA ALA A 355 27.04 20.53 3.64
C ALA A 355 26.27 21.26 4.75
N ARG A 356 26.86 22.31 5.32
CA ARG A 356 26.26 23.08 6.41
C ARG A 356 24.90 23.71 6.04
N TRP A 357 24.77 24.15 4.80
CA TRP A 357 23.53 24.74 4.33
C TRP A 357 22.37 23.69 4.35
N LEU A 358 22.64 22.45 3.91
CA LEU A 358 21.63 21.37 3.93
C LEU A 358 21.22 21.03 5.37
N GLN A 359 22.18 20.96 6.30
CA GLN A 359 21.89 20.72 7.72
C GLN A 359 20.99 21.81 8.31
N ARG A 360 21.29 23.10 8.00
CA ARG A 360 20.48 24.24 8.45
C ARG A 360 19.10 24.25 7.82
N SER A 361 18.99 23.97 6.52
CA SER A 361 17.70 23.89 5.83
C SER A 361 16.82 22.74 6.37
N ALA A 362 17.41 21.57 6.62
CA ALA A 362 16.70 20.45 7.23
C ALA A 362 16.24 20.78 8.67
N PHE A 363 17.06 21.48 9.45
CA PHE A 363 16.67 21.98 10.77
C PHE A 363 15.49 22.96 10.68
N ALA A 364 15.57 23.95 9.80
CA ALA A 364 14.50 24.94 9.60
C ALA A 364 13.20 24.25 9.15
N LEU A 365 13.30 23.26 8.26
CA LEU A 365 12.17 22.45 7.82
C LEU A 365 11.55 21.66 8.97
N ALA A 366 12.36 21.01 9.83
CA ALA A 366 11.87 20.30 11.01
C ALA A 366 11.13 21.25 11.98
N VAL A 367 11.69 22.44 12.23
CA VAL A 367 11.04 23.46 13.07
C VAL A 367 9.72 23.90 12.46
N LEU A 368 9.71 24.20 11.16
CA LEU A 368 8.48 24.58 10.45
C LEU A 368 7.40 23.48 10.53
N MET A 369 7.75 22.24 10.26
CA MET A 369 6.82 21.10 10.36
C MET A 369 6.26 20.97 11.79
N GLY A 370 7.14 21.04 12.80
CA GLY A 370 6.72 20.94 14.19
C GLY A 370 5.77 22.07 14.60
N LEU A 371 6.06 23.31 14.19
CA LEU A 371 5.18 24.46 14.44
C LEU A 371 3.84 24.34 13.71
N LEU A 372 3.83 23.82 12.47
CA LEU A 372 2.59 23.61 11.71
C LEU A 372 1.71 22.55 12.39
N PHE A 373 2.25 21.41 12.81
CA PHE A 373 1.46 20.38 13.50
C PHE A 373 0.95 20.87 14.85
N ALA A 374 1.81 21.46 15.68
CA ALA A 374 1.43 21.99 16.98
C ALA A 374 0.42 23.16 16.84
N GLY A 375 0.67 24.06 15.91
CA GLY A 375 -0.18 25.21 15.63
C GLY A 375 -1.56 24.79 15.10
N ALA A 376 -1.62 23.83 14.19
CA ALA A 376 -2.89 23.30 13.68
C ALA A 376 -3.72 22.63 14.79
N GLY A 377 -3.08 21.82 15.65
CA GLY A 377 -3.75 21.22 16.80
C GLY A 377 -4.25 22.26 17.81
N LEU A 378 -3.42 23.26 18.13
CA LEU A 378 -3.77 24.36 19.03
C LEU A 378 -4.92 25.22 18.47
N TRP A 379 -4.83 25.56 17.18
CA TRP A 379 -5.90 26.30 16.49
C TRP A 379 -7.23 25.53 16.50
N ALA A 380 -7.17 24.22 16.26
CA ALA A 380 -8.37 23.38 16.32
C ALA A 380 -9.00 23.34 17.72
N LEU A 381 -8.17 23.34 18.79
CA LEU A 381 -8.64 23.34 20.18
C LEU A 381 -9.20 24.69 20.64
N LEU A 382 -8.60 25.81 20.24
CA LEU A 382 -8.95 27.13 20.76
C LEU A 382 -10.01 27.83 19.90
N ALA A 383 -9.89 27.74 18.57
CA ALA A 383 -10.74 28.46 17.64
C ALA A 383 -11.93 27.64 17.11
N HIS A 384 -11.95 26.33 17.35
CA HIS A 384 -13.02 25.42 16.88
C HIS A 384 -13.43 25.64 15.42
N PRO A 385 -12.47 25.67 14.47
CA PRO A 385 -12.80 26.00 13.08
C PRO A 385 -13.76 24.97 12.49
N ARG A 386 -14.60 25.41 11.54
CA ARG A 386 -15.56 24.52 10.85
C ARG A 386 -14.93 23.25 10.25
N ALA A 387 -13.65 23.35 9.83
CA ALA A 387 -12.91 22.19 9.31
C ALA A 387 -12.67 21.13 10.40
N ALA A 388 -12.28 21.55 11.62
CA ALA A 388 -12.06 20.65 12.75
C ALA A 388 -13.40 20.04 13.21
N GLN A 389 -14.48 20.81 13.25
CA GLN A 389 -15.82 20.31 13.58
C GLN A 389 -16.28 19.24 12.57
N ARG A 390 -16.15 19.50 11.25
CA ARG A 390 -16.49 18.51 10.21
C ARG A 390 -15.70 17.21 10.34
N ILE A 391 -14.45 17.27 10.76
CA ILE A 391 -13.65 16.07 11.04
C ILE A 391 -14.21 15.35 12.27
N ALA A 392 -14.45 16.07 13.36
CA ALA A 392 -14.97 15.47 14.58
C ALA A 392 -16.34 14.81 14.37
N ASP A 393 -17.25 15.49 13.67
CA ASP A 393 -18.60 14.98 13.36
C ASP A 393 -18.53 13.79 12.38
N GLY A 394 -17.70 13.89 11.34
CA GLY A 394 -17.57 12.86 10.32
C GLY A 394 -17.01 11.53 10.83
N TYR A 395 -16.24 11.58 11.91
CA TYR A 395 -15.71 10.39 12.59
C TYR A 395 -16.38 10.09 13.94
N GLU A 396 -17.45 10.83 14.29
CA GLU A 396 -18.15 10.72 15.60
C GLU A 396 -17.18 10.78 16.79
N LEU A 397 -16.21 11.70 16.76
CA LEU A 397 -15.19 11.80 17.79
C LEU A 397 -15.75 12.39 19.08
N ALA A 398 -15.46 11.72 20.20
CA ALA A 398 -15.82 12.23 21.51
C ALA A 398 -15.17 13.60 21.79
N ALA A 399 -15.83 14.43 22.61
CA ALA A 399 -15.36 15.76 23.01
C ALA A 399 -14.88 16.63 21.84
N GLN A 400 -15.63 16.63 20.73
CA GLN A 400 -15.35 17.42 19.52
C GLN A 400 -13.94 17.16 18.94
N GLY A 401 -13.44 15.93 19.08
CA GLY A 401 -12.13 15.54 18.57
C GLY A 401 -10.94 16.04 19.40
N ARG A 402 -11.16 16.56 20.61
CA ARG A 402 -10.08 17.08 21.49
C ARG A 402 -8.89 16.14 21.62
N PRO A 403 -9.04 14.80 21.81
CA PRO A 403 -7.89 13.88 21.87
C PRO A 403 -7.05 13.87 20.59
N LEU A 404 -7.69 13.99 19.40
CA LEU A 404 -7.00 14.03 18.12
C LEU A 404 -6.15 15.30 17.98
N TRP A 405 -6.69 16.46 18.41
CA TRP A 405 -5.97 17.73 18.36
C TRP A 405 -4.81 17.76 19.35
N LEU A 406 -4.97 17.18 20.53
CA LEU A 406 -3.87 16.98 21.48
C LEU A 406 -2.78 16.06 20.91
N ALA A 407 -3.15 15.01 20.19
CA ALA A 407 -2.18 14.15 19.47
C ALA A 407 -1.42 14.94 18.40
N ALA A 408 -2.07 15.82 17.66
CA ALA A 408 -1.40 16.69 16.68
C ALA A 408 -0.39 17.63 17.35
N ILE A 409 -0.73 18.23 18.51
CA ILE A 409 0.21 19.05 19.29
C ILE A 409 1.39 18.20 19.77
N ALA A 410 1.14 16.99 20.28
CA ALA A 410 2.20 16.10 20.74
C ALA A 410 3.16 15.70 19.61
N VAL A 411 2.64 15.43 18.41
CA VAL A 411 3.44 15.17 17.20
C VAL A 411 4.32 16.38 16.88
N GLY A 412 3.74 17.57 16.85
CA GLY A 412 4.48 18.81 16.62
C GLY A 412 5.59 19.02 17.66
N ALA A 413 5.28 18.80 18.93
CA ALA A 413 6.25 18.89 20.03
C ALA A 413 7.40 17.86 19.88
N LEU A 414 7.11 16.62 19.48
CA LEU A 414 8.15 15.60 19.23
C LEU A 414 9.09 16.01 18.11
N ILE A 415 8.58 16.58 17.02
CA ILE A 415 9.41 17.09 15.91
C ILE A 415 10.30 18.24 16.41
N LEU A 416 9.76 19.20 17.18
CA LEU A 416 10.52 20.32 17.74
C LEU A 416 11.57 19.85 18.74
N LEU A 417 11.27 18.88 19.59
CA LEU A 417 12.23 18.28 20.51
C LEU A 417 13.36 17.58 19.76
N ALA A 418 13.06 16.83 18.71
CA ALA A 418 14.09 16.23 17.86
C ALA A 418 14.98 17.31 17.20
N ALA A 419 14.38 18.36 16.66
CA ALA A 419 15.13 19.48 16.09
C ALA A 419 16.05 20.15 17.13
N ALA A 420 15.54 20.43 18.34
CA ALA A 420 16.30 21.02 19.43
C ALA A 420 17.47 20.12 19.91
N TRP A 421 17.22 18.80 19.99
CA TRP A 421 18.23 17.82 20.42
C TRP A 421 19.41 17.74 19.45
N PHE A 422 19.12 17.60 18.16
CA PHE A 422 20.15 17.44 17.13
C PHE A 422 20.78 18.77 16.69
N ARG A 423 20.13 19.90 17.00
CA ARG A 423 20.60 21.28 16.66
C ARG A 423 20.84 21.47 15.16
N PRO A 424 21.11 22.68 14.68
CA PRO A 424 21.34 22.92 13.24
C PRO A 424 22.56 22.21 12.66
N VAL A 425 23.48 21.74 13.50
CA VAL A 425 24.69 21.03 13.05
C VAL A 425 24.36 19.62 12.52
N ARG A 426 23.32 18.98 13.04
CA ARG A 426 22.82 17.66 12.63
C ARG A 426 21.35 17.74 12.21
N GLY A 427 20.98 18.79 11.50
CA GLY A 427 19.59 19.08 11.15
C GLY A 427 18.89 17.97 10.36
N VAL A 428 19.60 17.29 9.45
CA VAL A 428 19.04 16.13 8.70
C VAL A 428 18.67 15.00 9.66
N ALA A 429 19.54 14.68 10.63
CA ALA A 429 19.23 13.66 11.63
C ALA A 429 18.04 14.06 12.51
N GLY A 430 17.96 15.36 12.88
CA GLY A 430 16.81 15.91 13.61
C GLY A 430 15.50 15.82 12.83
N LEU A 431 15.53 16.15 11.55
CA LEU A 431 14.35 16.02 10.66
C LEU A 431 13.88 14.58 10.55
N LEU A 432 14.80 13.65 10.27
CA LEU A 432 14.44 12.22 10.12
C LEU A 432 13.96 11.62 11.44
N ALA A 433 14.60 11.93 12.55
CA ALA A 433 14.14 11.48 13.88
C ALA A 433 12.78 12.07 14.25
N GLY A 434 12.54 13.35 13.93
CA GLY A 434 11.26 14.01 14.14
C GLY A 434 10.15 13.38 13.28
N ILE A 435 10.40 13.11 12.00
CA ILE A 435 9.45 12.42 11.11
C ILE A 435 9.18 11.00 11.61
N ALA A 436 10.20 10.25 12.02
CA ALA A 436 10.02 8.89 12.56
C ALA A 436 9.17 8.89 13.84
N ALA A 437 9.45 9.79 14.77
CA ALA A 437 8.67 9.95 16.00
C ALA A 437 7.23 10.38 15.70
N ALA A 438 7.04 11.29 14.74
CA ALA A 438 5.72 11.72 14.26
C ALA A 438 4.91 10.54 13.68
N TRP A 439 5.52 9.70 12.83
CA TRP A 439 4.87 8.50 12.29
C TRP A 439 4.42 7.55 13.41
N VAL A 440 5.28 7.28 14.39
CA VAL A 440 4.94 6.38 15.51
C VAL A 440 3.80 6.97 16.34
N ALA A 441 3.94 8.22 16.80
CA ALA A 441 2.95 8.85 17.67
C ALA A 441 1.60 9.03 16.99
N TRP A 442 1.60 9.57 15.75
CA TRP A 442 0.37 9.78 14.98
C TRP A 442 -0.37 8.48 14.69
N SER A 443 0.37 7.45 14.34
CA SER A 443 -0.22 6.15 14.00
C SER A 443 -0.86 5.44 15.18
N CYS A 444 -0.20 5.46 16.33
CA CYS A 444 -0.78 4.92 17.55
C CYS A 444 -2.01 5.73 17.99
N ALA A 445 -1.92 7.07 17.93
CA ALA A 445 -3.04 7.95 18.28
C ALA A 445 -4.25 7.75 17.37
N THR A 446 -4.04 7.77 16.04
CA THR A 446 -5.15 7.58 15.09
C THR A 446 -5.73 6.18 15.15
N ALA A 447 -4.89 5.13 15.32
CA ALA A 447 -5.36 3.77 15.51
C ALA A 447 -6.32 3.64 16.71
N LEU A 448 -6.02 4.30 17.82
CA LEU A 448 -6.87 4.26 19.03
C LEU A 448 -8.12 5.14 18.90
N LEU A 449 -8.02 6.29 18.23
CA LEU A 449 -9.09 7.29 18.22
C LEU A 449 -10.08 7.08 17.08
N LEU A 450 -9.65 6.53 15.93
CA LEU A 450 -10.47 6.46 14.73
C LEU A 450 -10.97 5.04 14.42
N ASP A 451 -10.43 4.00 15.07
CA ASP A 451 -10.68 2.61 14.70
C ASP A 451 -12.17 2.25 14.70
N ASP A 452 -12.88 2.61 15.75
CA ASP A 452 -14.30 2.25 15.90
C ASP A 452 -15.19 2.81 14.78
N ASN A 453 -14.86 3.98 14.25
CA ASN A 453 -15.57 4.58 13.11
C ASN A 453 -15.05 4.09 11.77
N GLN A 454 -13.72 4.10 11.58
CA GLN A 454 -13.10 3.71 10.31
C GLN A 454 -13.34 2.24 9.95
N SER A 455 -13.30 1.35 10.93
CA SER A 455 -13.56 -0.07 10.74
C SER A 455 -15.05 -0.43 10.73
N ALA A 456 -15.95 0.52 10.96
CA ALA A 456 -17.38 0.32 11.17
C ALA A 456 -17.76 -0.52 12.42
N ARG A 457 -16.81 -0.79 13.32
CA ARG A 457 -17.04 -1.65 14.50
C ARG A 457 -18.11 -1.10 15.43
N ALA A 458 -18.06 0.20 15.76
CA ALA A 458 -19.07 0.83 16.61
C ALA A 458 -20.46 0.80 15.95
N LEU A 459 -20.53 1.03 14.66
CA LEU A 459 -21.76 0.97 13.89
C LEU A 459 -22.39 -0.42 13.97
N MET A 460 -21.63 -1.48 13.67
CA MET A 460 -22.15 -2.85 13.66
C MET A 460 -22.57 -3.34 15.04
N ARG A 461 -21.86 -2.92 16.10
CA ARG A 461 -22.29 -3.18 17.48
C ARG A 461 -23.61 -2.50 17.82
N ARG A 462 -23.80 -1.24 17.40
CA ARG A 462 -25.06 -0.51 17.61
C ARG A 462 -26.22 -1.14 16.86
N ALA A 463 -25.98 -1.55 15.62
CA ALA A 463 -26.97 -2.26 14.82
C ALA A 463 -27.35 -3.60 15.47
N ASP A 464 -26.38 -4.41 15.88
CA ASP A 464 -26.60 -5.71 16.51
C ASP A 464 -27.41 -5.59 17.82
N ALA A 465 -27.07 -4.62 18.66
CA ALA A 465 -27.77 -4.37 19.92
C ALA A 465 -29.25 -4.01 19.75
N ARG A 466 -29.65 -3.47 18.59
CA ARG A 466 -31.05 -3.09 18.28
C ARG A 466 -31.89 -4.23 17.75
N ILE A 467 -31.28 -5.21 17.08
CA ILE A 467 -31.96 -6.28 16.38
C ILE A 467 -32.48 -7.36 17.33
N GLY A 468 -31.88 -7.50 18.49
CA GLY A 468 -32.20 -8.57 19.44
C GLY A 468 -31.65 -9.96 18.98
N PRO A 469 -31.77 -11.00 19.84
CA PRO A 469 -31.07 -12.27 19.63
C PRO A 469 -31.63 -13.11 18.46
N GLN A 470 -32.92 -12.99 18.15
CA GLN A 470 -33.60 -13.74 17.08
C GLN A 470 -33.68 -13.00 15.74
N GLY A 471 -33.20 -11.78 15.68
CA GLY A 471 -33.28 -10.97 14.48
C GLY A 471 -32.24 -11.33 13.44
N GLU A 472 -32.58 -11.08 12.17
CA GLU A 472 -31.73 -11.29 11.01
C GLU A 472 -31.40 -9.92 10.40
N LEU A 473 -30.17 -9.74 9.91
CA LEU A 473 -29.69 -8.49 9.32
C LEU A 473 -29.37 -8.66 7.85
N ALA A 474 -29.86 -7.72 7.03
CA ALA A 474 -29.41 -7.57 5.65
C ALA A 474 -28.67 -6.24 5.46
N LEU A 475 -27.76 -6.21 4.52
CA LEU A 475 -26.99 -5.01 4.13
C LEU A 475 -27.32 -4.62 2.70
N VAL A 476 -27.59 -3.33 2.50
CA VAL A 476 -27.80 -2.71 1.17
C VAL A 476 -26.73 -1.65 0.93
N GLN A 477 -26.13 -1.63 -0.24
CA GLN A 477 -24.99 -0.78 -0.60
C GLN A 477 -23.84 -0.95 0.41
N TRP A 478 -23.58 -2.19 0.77
CA TRP A 478 -22.62 -2.54 1.80
C TRP A 478 -21.17 -2.26 1.38
N ARG A 479 -20.30 -2.24 2.37
CA ARG A 479 -18.86 -2.14 2.23
C ARG A 479 -18.19 -3.26 3.01
N GLU A 480 -16.99 -3.62 2.63
CA GLU A 480 -16.28 -4.80 3.13
C GLU A 480 -16.07 -4.75 4.67
N GLU A 481 -15.84 -3.55 5.24
CA GLU A 481 -15.69 -3.38 6.68
C GLU A 481 -16.94 -3.77 7.46
N LEU A 482 -18.14 -3.60 6.90
CA LEU A 482 -19.38 -4.00 7.56
C LEU A 482 -19.48 -5.51 7.70
N LEU A 483 -19.15 -6.25 6.64
CA LEU A 483 -19.14 -7.72 6.68
C LEU A 483 -18.05 -8.25 7.64
N LEU A 484 -16.87 -7.61 7.67
CA LEU A 484 -15.80 -8.00 8.60
C LEU A 484 -16.16 -7.81 10.06
N GLN A 485 -16.96 -6.79 10.37
CA GLN A 485 -17.37 -6.44 11.74
C GLN A 485 -18.76 -6.98 12.11
N ALA A 486 -19.38 -7.76 11.25
CA ALA A 486 -20.68 -8.39 11.52
C ALA A 486 -20.56 -9.38 12.71
N LEU A 487 -21.44 -9.23 13.71
CA LEU A 487 -21.47 -10.06 14.91
C LEU A 487 -22.40 -11.28 14.75
N ARG A 488 -23.18 -11.31 13.65
CA ARG A 488 -24.08 -12.40 13.25
C ARG A 488 -23.98 -12.63 11.76
N PRO A 489 -24.48 -13.76 11.23
CA PRO A 489 -24.62 -13.95 9.80
C PRO A 489 -25.47 -12.82 9.19
N VAL A 490 -24.99 -12.26 8.09
CA VAL A 490 -25.60 -11.13 7.40
C VAL A 490 -25.99 -11.56 5.99
N ARG A 491 -27.18 -11.16 5.54
CA ARG A 491 -27.62 -11.31 4.16
C ARG A 491 -27.12 -10.11 3.35
N GLU A 492 -26.54 -10.35 2.19
CA GLU A 492 -26.17 -9.30 1.23
C GLU A 492 -26.65 -9.70 -0.18
N PHE A 493 -26.70 -8.75 -1.12
CA PHE A 493 -27.39 -8.92 -2.40
C PHE A 493 -26.47 -8.65 -3.61
N GLY A 494 -25.16 -8.83 -3.44
CA GLY A 494 -24.13 -8.61 -4.45
C GLY A 494 -23.55 -7.19 -4.38
N PHE A 495 -22.21 -7.14 -4.37
CA PHE A 495 -21.47 -5.87 -4.26
C PHE A 495 -21.59 -5.02 -5.53
N SER A 496 -21.58 -5.65 -6.69
CA SER A 496 -21.58 -4.99 -8.00
C SER A 496 -22.98 -4.58 -8.49
N ARG A 497 -24.04 -5.02 -7.81
CA ARG A 497 -25.42 -4.72 -8.20
C ARG A 497 -25.78 -3.27 -7.88
N PRO A 498 -26.61 -2.60 -8.72
CA PRO A 498 -27.12 -1.27 -8.41
C PRO A 498 -27.85 -1.23 -7.05
N ALA A 499 -27.64 -0.16 -6.29
CA ALA A 499 -28.22 -0.01 -4.94
C ALA A 499 -29.74 -0.19 -4.88
N ARG A 500 -30.46 0.31 -5.90
CA ARG A 500 -31.93 0.13 -6.00
C ARG A 500 -32.32 -1.34 -6.12
N GLN A 501 -31.58 -2.11 -6.89
CA GLN A 501 -31.85 -3.55 -7.04
C GLN A 501 -31.56 -4.29 -5.74
N GLN A 502 -30.43 -3.97 -5.07
CA GLN A 502 -30.12 -4.51 -3.75
C GLN A 502 -31.24 -4.20 -2.74
N LEU A 503 -31.74 -2.96 -2.72
CA LEU A 503 -32.83 -2.55 -1.83
C LEU A 503 -34.13 -3.33 -2.15
N HIS A 504 -34.49 -3.43 -3.42
CA HIS A 504 -35.66 -4.21 -3.85
C HIS A 504 -35.58 -5.67 -3.37
N ASP A 505 -34.44 -6.34 -3.59
CA ASP A 505 -34.22 -7.71 -3.16
C ASP A 505 -34.24 -7.85 -1.63
N ALA A 506 -33.71 -6.83 -0.91
CA ALA A 506 -33.72 -6.77 0.54
C ALA A 506 -35.15 -6.62 1.10
N LEU A 507 -35.98 -5.76 0.49
CA LEU A 507 -37.38 -5.60 0.87
C LEU A 507 -38.19 -6.88 0.62
N ALA A 508 -37.98 -7.55 -0.52
CA ALA A 508 -38.60 -8.83 -0.81
C ALA A 508 -38.17 -9.93 0.18
N TRP A 509 -36.90 -9.94 0.58
CA TRP A 509 -36.42 -10.82 1.63
C TRP A 509 -37.05 -10.48 3.00
N GLN A 510 -37.13 -9.20 3.35
CA GLN A 510 -37.69 -8.75 4.62
C GLN A 510 -39.18 -9.12 4.74
N ALA A 511 -39.95 -8.99 3.65
CA ALA A 511 -41.38 -9.33 3.61
C ALA A 511 -41.70 -10.80 3.98
N GLN A 512 -40.76 -11.74 3.83
CA GLN A 512 -40.93 -13.15 4.20
C GLN A 512 -40.91 -13.38 5.73
N ALA A 513 -40.30 -12.46 6.52
CA ALA A 513 -40.28 -12.55 7.98
C ALA A 513 -40.21 -11.12 8.60
N PRO A 514 -41.26 -10.31 8.45
CA PRO A 514 -41.24 -8.87 8.73
C PRO A 514 -40.93 -8.51 10.19
N GLN A 515 -41.24 -9.39 11.13
CA GLN A 515 -40.99 -9.15 12.56
C GLN A 515 -39.55 -9.47 13.02
N ARG A 516 -38.76 -10.14 12.17
CA ARG A 516 -37.41 -10.61 12.53
C ARG A 516 -36.32 -9.98 11.67
N ARG A 517 -36.64 -9.44 10.50
CA ARG A 517 -35.69 -9.01 9.50
C ARG A 517 -35.51 -7.51 9.47
N TRP A 518 -34.25 -7.10 9.60
CA TRP A 518 -33.82 -5.73 9.60
C TRP A 518 -32.91 -5.46 8.39
N ILE A 519 -32.96 -4.25 7.87
CA ILE A 519 -32.13 -3.80 6.75
C ILE A 519 -31.27 -2.64 7.23
N LEU A 520 -29.94 -2.74 7.07
CA LEU A 520 -28.96 -1.65 7.25
C LEU A 520 -28.57 -1.11 5.88
N ILE A 521 -28.68 0.18 5.68
CA ILE A 521 -28.53 0.87 4.39
C ILE A 521 -27.74 2.17 4.52
N ASP A 522 -26.93 2.52 3.50
CA ASP A 522 -26.34 3.85 3.36
C ASP A 522 -27.48 4.87 3.12
N GLY A 523 -27.52 5.93 3.93
CA GLY A 523 -28.58 6.94 3.88
C GLY A 523 -28.71 7.69 2.55
N LYS A 524 -27.69 7.61 1.68
CA LYS A 524 -27.70 8.23 0.34
C LYS A 524 -28.52 7.44 -0.68
N VAL A 525 -28.73 6.15 -0.43
CA VAL A 525 -29.46 5.26 -1.36
C VAL A 525 -30.83 4.83 -0.84
N MET A 526 -31.25 5.38 0.29
CA MET A 526 -32.58 5.19 0.82
C MET A 526 -33.56 5.91 -0.12
N ASP A 527 -34.39 5.16 -0.81
CA ASP A 527 -35.35 5.67 -1.79
C ASP A 527 -36.77 5.89 -1.22
N GLY A 528 -37.70 6.29 -2.08
CA GLY A 528 -39.09 6.54 -1.73
C GLY A 528 -39.90 5.34 -1.25
N CYS A 529 -39.30 4.14 -1.15
CA CYS A 529 -39.95 2.97 -0.56
C CYS A 529 -39.79 2.88 0.96
N VAL A 530 -38.95 3.71 1.55
CA VAL A 530 -38.67 3.68 3.00
C VAL A 530 -39.08 5.00 3.64
N ASP A 531 -39.96 4.93 4.62
CA ASP A 531 -40.31 6.08 5.46
C ASP A 531 -39.14 6.41 6.40
N ARG A 532 -38.41 7.46 6.07
CA ARG A 532 -37.24 7.90 6.82
C ARG A 532 -37.57 8.31 8.26
N SER A 533 -38.80 8.72 8.54
CA SER A 533 -39.22 9.10 9.88
C SER A 533 -39.34 7.91 10.83
N ARG A 534 -39.54 6.71 10.27
CA ARG A 534 -39.64 5.43 11.01
C ARG A 534 -38.32 4.64 10.99
N ALA A 535 -37.36 5.05 10.14
CA ALA A 535 -36.05 4.44 10.12
C ALA A 535 -35.16 4.99 11.24
N LEU A 536 -34.29 4.16 11.79
CA LEU A 536 -33.37 4.50 12.86
C LEU A 536 -32.01 4.91 12.28
N ARG A 537 -31.53 6.09 12.59
CA ARG A 537 -30.14 6.47 12.33
C ARG A 537 -29.23 5.71 13.29
N VAL A 538 -28.41 4.79 12.78
CA VAL A 538 -27.48 3.96 13.58
C VAL A 538 -26.21 4.75 13.89
N GLY A 539 -25.73 5.55 12.95
CA GLY A 539 -24.56 6.38 13.10
C GLY A 539 -23.79 6.56 11.80
N THR A 540 -22.51 6.98 11.94
CA THR A 540 -21.61 7.11 10.80
C THR A 540 -20.51 6.07 10.84
N ALA A 541 -20.10 5.58 9.67
CA ALA A 541 -18.89 4.84 9.48
C ALA A 541 -18.19 5.36 8.24
N ASN A 542 -16.90 5.66 8.36
CA ASN A 542 -16.09 6.17 7.26
C ASN A 542 -16.77 7.33 6.50
N ARG A 543 -17.31 8.31 7.25
CA ARG A 543 -18.02 9.51 6.78
C ARG A 543 -19.34 9.27 6.03
N ASN A 544 -19.88 8.03 6.03
CA ASN A 544 -21.18 7.72 5.48
C ASN A 544 -22.18 7.52 6.62
N GLU A 545 -23.40 8.04 6.46
CA GLU A 545 -24.47 7.84 7.41
C GLU A 545 -25.18 6.53 7.12
N TRP A 546 -25.40 5.73 8.17
CA TRP A 546 -26.05 4.43 8.09
C TRP A 546 -27.37 4.45 8.85
N TRP A 547 -28.39 3.94 8.19
CA TRP A 547 -29.74 3.85 8.69
C TRP A 547 -30.19 2.39 8.73
N MET A 548 -31.02 2.06 9.71
CA MET A 548 -31.56 0.72 9.87
C MET A 548 -33.07 0.79 10.03
N PHE A 549 -33.80 -0.15 9.44
CA PHE A 549 -35.24 -0.21 9.53
C PHE A 549 -35.77 -1.64 9.50
N ASP A 550 -36.94 -1.83 10.08
CA ASP A 550 -37.78 -3.02 9.99
C ASP A 550 -38.93 -2.83 8.98
N ALA A 551 -39.82 -3.80 8.88
CA ALA A 551 -40.93 -3.76 7.95
C ALA A 551 -41.94 -2.62 8.22
N ALA A 552 -41.99 -2.07 9.44
CA ALA A 552 -42.90 -0.97 9.77
C ALA A 552 -42.54 0.35 9.08
N ALA A 553 -41.31 0.50 8.63
CA ALA A 553 -40.85 1.66 7.88
C ALA A 553 -41.03 1.52 6.35
N VAL A 554 -41.47 0.37 5.85
CA VAL A 554 -41.70 0.16 4.42
C VAL A 554 -43.05 0.72 4.00
N LEU A 555 -43.05 1.56 2.97
CA LEU A 555 -44.27 2.20 2.48
C LEU A 555 -45.16 1.21 1.73
N PRO A 556 -46.52 1.35 1.81
CA PRO A 556 -47.46 0.51 1.07
C PRO A 556 -47.19 0.56 -0.44
N GLY A 557 -47.24 -0.60 -1.09
CA GLY A 557 -46.98 -0.73 -2.54
C GLY A 557 -45.51 -0.90 -2.94
N CYS A 558 -44.60 -0.95 -1.98
CA CYS A 558 -43.21 -1.32 -2.21
C CYS A 558 -42.95 -2.79 -1.77
N PRO A 559 -42.13 -3.57 -2.53
CA PRO A 559 -41.51 -3.17 -3.78
C PRO A 559 -42.50 -3.25 -4.96
N SER A 560 -42.72 -2.13 -5.66
CA SER A 560 -43.46 -2.20 -6.93
C SER A 560 -42.57 -2.88 -7.96
N ILE A 561 -42.98 -4.01 -8.45
CA ILE A 561 -42.42 -4.67 -9.64
C ILE A 561 -42.68 -3.75 -10.83
N ARG A 562 -41.72 -2.91 -11.20
CA ARG A 562 -41.66 -2.24 -12.51
C ARG A 562 -40.27 -2.33 -13.06
#